data_a9d77de2d2e8460f28131e816ad45bf0
#
_entry.id   a9d77de2d2e8460f28131e816ad45bf0
#
_cell.length_a   1.000
_cell.length_b   1.000
_cell.length_c   1.000
_cell.angle_alpha   90.00
_cell.angle_beta   90.00
_cell.angle_gamma   90.00
#
_symmetry.space_group_name_H-M   'P 1'
#
loop_
_entity.id
_entity.type
_entity.pdbx_description
1 polymer ?
#
loop_
_entity_poly.entity_id
_entity_poly.type
_entity_poly.pdbx_seq_one_letter_code
_entity_poly.pdbx_strand_id
1 'polypeptide(L)'
;MEQDKWELWENLTLSNDFIFSKVMRDKEICRETLEILLDKKIGEITYIDNQKTIDINYDAKSVRLDVYVEDENRIYNIEMQVINKKDLAKRSRYYQSMIDLNAIEKGEIYRDLKESIVIFICKFDPFGEGLSKYTFENICNENKELYLKDGTSKVFFNTKDYYKESKEDAKLFLEYIEKEITSENNFVKKKSSGVISKTFKYS
;
A
#
# COMPACT_ATOMS: atom_id res chain seq x y z
N MET A 1 26.47 -16.68 17.43
CA MET A 1 25.06 -17.09 17.11
C MET A 1 23.99 -16.11 17.62
N GLU A 2 24.03 -15.54 18.81
CA GLU A 2 23.10 -14.49 19.22
C GLU A 2 23.47 -13.11 18.65
N GLN A 3 24.75 -12.75 18.59
CA GLN A 3 25.24 -11.51 17.99
C GLN A 3 24.85 -11.37 16.51
N ASP A 4 24.93 -12.46 15.72
CA ASP A 4 24.54 -12.45 14.29
C ASP A 4 23.04 -12.20 14.08
N LYS A 5 22.19 -12.57 15.07
CA LYS A 5 20.74 -12.29 15.00
C LYS A 5 20.45 -10.81 15.22
N TRP A 6 21.13 -10.14 16.13
CA TRP A 6 20.92 -8.71 16.41
C TRP A 6 21.37 -7.84 15.24
N GLU A 7 22.51 -8.12 14.62
CA GLU A 7 22.99 -7.42 13.41
C GLU A 7 22.00 -7.56 12.23
N LEU A 8 21.30 -8.71 12.12
CA LEU A 8 20.25 -8.91 11.10
C LEU A 8 19.04 -8.01 11.34
N TRP A 9 18.67 -7.75 12.60
CA TRP A 9 17.53 -6.89 12.95
C TRP A 9 17.82 -5.41 12.76
N GLU A 10 19.05 -4.97 13.04
CA GLU A 10 19.48 -3.58 12.90
C GLU A 10 19.52 -3.10 11.44
N ASN A 11 19.63 -4.03 10.49
CA ASN A 11 19.66 -3.75 9.05
C ASN A 11 18.31 -3.90 8.33
N LEU A 12 17.23 -4.24 9.05
CA LEU A 12 15.90 -4.33 8.43
C LEU A 12 15.32 -2.94 8.18
N THR A 13 14.90 -2.72 6.94
CA THR A 13 14.30 -1.47 6.48
C THR A 13 12.81 -1.61 6.27
N LEU A 14 12.08 -0.50 6.07
CA LEU A 14 10.65 -0.53 5.80
C LEU A 14 10.29 -1.25 4.48
N SER A 15 11.23 -1.43 3.59
CA SER A 15 11.05 -2.25 2.37
C SER A 15 10.99 -3.75 2.64
N ASN A 16 11.34 -4.19 3.85
CA ASN A 16 11.19 -5.58 4.27
C ASN A 16 9.73 -5.88 4.63
N ASP A 17 9.13 -6.92 4.06
CA ASP A 17 7.73 -7.31 4.24
C ASP A 17 7.33 -7.45 5.71
N PHE A 18 8.20 -8.01 6.55
CA PHE A 18 7.94 -8.21 7.97
C PHE A 18 7.87 -6.87 8.72
N ILE A 19 8.85 -5.98 8.49
CA ILE A 19 8.89 -4.65 9.14
C ILE A 19 7.73 -3.80 8.64
N PHE A 20 7.46 -3.79 7.33
CA PHE A 20 6.32 -3.09 6.75
C PHE A 20 5.00 -3.52 7.39
N SER A 21 4.76 -4.84 7.42
CA SER A 21 3.56 -5.39 8.05
C SER A 21 3.48 -5.05 9.54
N LYS A 22 4.60 -5.11 10.27
CA LYS A 22 4.63 -4.79 11.70
C LYS A 22 4.31 -3.33 11.98
N VAL A 23 4.87 -2.41 11.20
CA VAL A 23 4.62 -0.96 11.32
C VAL A 23 3.16 -0.63 10.98
N MET A 24 2.64 -1.22 9.92
CA MET A 24 1.26 -1.00 9.47
C MET A 24 0.18 -1.62 10.37
N ARG A 25 0.54 -2.35 11.43
CA ARG A 25 -0.41 -2.79 12.48
C ARG A 25 -0.92 -1.65 13.35
N ASP A 26 -0.13 -0.60 13.50
CA ASP A 26 -0.58 0.60 14.20
C ASP A 26 -1.59 1.34 13.34
N LYS A 27 -2.84 1.42 13.83
CA LYS A 27 -3.96 2.03 13.09
C LYS A 27 -3.72 3.50 12.75
N GLU A 28 -3.06 4.23 13.64
CA GLU A 28 -2.78 5.65 13.43
C GLU A 28 -1.70 5.83 12.36
N ILE A 29 -0.60 5.07 12.44
CA ILE A 29 0.46 5.09 11.42
C ILE A 29 -0.10 4.65 10.07
N CYS A 30 -0.91 3.60 10.04
CA CYS A 30 -1.53 3.10 8.81
C CYS A 30 -2.45 4.17 8.18
N ARG A 31 -3.31 4.81 8.97
CA ARG A 31 -4.19 5.88 8.52
C ARG A 31 -3.41 7.07 7.97
N GLU A 32 -2.42 7.56 8.72
CA GLU A 32 -1.56 8.67 8.29
C GLU A 32 -0.79 8.34 7.01
N THR A 33 -0.28 7.10 6.88
CA THR A 33 0.39 6.63 5.65
C THR A 33 -0.56 6.65 4.45
N LEU A 34 -1.78 6.15 4.62
CA LEU A 34 -2.80 6.19 3.56
C LEU A 34 -3.15 7.63 3.18
N GLU A 35 -3.31 8.55 4.16
CA GLU A 35 -3.58 9.96 3.91
C GLU A 35 -2.45 10.61 3.09
N ILE A 36 -1.19 10.34 3.43
CA ILE A 36 -0.02 10.84 2.72
C ILE A 36 0.02 10.32 1.28
N LEU A 37 -0.14 9.00 1.10
CA LEU A 37 -0.03 8.37 -0.22
C LEU A 37 -1.19 8.76 -1.15
N LEU A 38 -2.40 8.83 -0.63
CA LEU A 38 -3.59 9.08 -1.44
C LEU A 38 -3.96 10.56 -1.55
N ASP A 39 -3.34 11.43 -0.74
CA ASP A 39 -3.69 12.86 -0.63
C ASP A 39 -5.20 13.06 -0.33
N LYS A 40 -5.75 12.23 0.54
CA LYS A 40 -7.16 12.21 0.93
C LYS A 40 -7.29 11.95 2.42
N LYS A 41 -8.33 12.52 3.04
CA LYS A 41 -8.68 12.16 4.41
C LYS A 41 -9.22 10.74 4.46
N ILE A 42 -8.69 9.95 5.40
CA ILE A 42 -9.08 8.57 5.65
C ILE A 42 -9.91 8.55 6.94
N GLY A 43 -11.00 7.80 6.91
CA GLY A 43 -11.85 7.58 8.08
C GLY A 43 -11.12 6.85 9.21
N GLU A 44 -11.82 6.64 10.30
CA GLU A 44 -11.30 5.81 11.38
C GLU A 44 -11.10 4.38 10.88
N ILE A 45 -9.92 3.80 11.13
CA ILE A 45 -9.63 2.41 10.76
C ILE A 45 -10.44 1.48 11.66
N THR A 46 -11.45 0.84 11.09
CA THR A 46 -12.33 -0.11 11.78
C THR A 46 -11.69 -1.49 11.85
N TYR A 47 -11.03 -1.92 10.78
CA TYR A 47 -10.38 -3.22 10.69
C TYR A 47 -9.01 -3.11 10.03
N ILE A 48 -8.04 -3.88 10.52
CA ILE A 48 -6.70 -4.05 9.95
C ILE A 48 -6.25 -5.50 10.11
N ASP A 49 -5.77 -6.09 9.03
CA ASP A 49 -5.20 -7.44 9.03
C ASP A 49 -3.94 -7.46 8.16
N ASN A 50 -2.85 -7.85 8.78
CA ASN A 50 -1.59 -7.97 8.09
C ASN A 50 -1.37 -9.42 7.70
N GLN A 51 -1.07 -9.62 6.41
CA GLN A 51 -0.95 -10.94 5.79
C GLN A 51 -2.30 -11.69 5.72
N LYS A 52 -3.39 -10.93 5.50
CA LYS A 52 -4.72 -11.50 5.30
C LYS A 52 -4.71 -12.49 4.15
N THR A 53 -5.11 -13.73 4.44
CA THR A 53 -5.34 -14.74 3.43
C THR A 53 -6.81 -14.76 3.03
N ILE A 54 -7.09 -14.70 1.74
CA ILE A 54 -8.43 -14.84 1.18
C ILE A 54 -8.43 -16.11 0.33
N ASP A 55 -9.21 -17.09 0.76
CA ASP A 55 -9.44 -18.37 0.07
C ASP A 55 -10.90 -18.45 -0.37
N ILE A 56 -11.14 -18.76 -1.63
CA ILE A 56 -12.51 -18.91 -2.15
C ILE A 56 -12.96 -20.36 -2.03
N ASN A 57 -12.11 -21.29 -2.45
CA ASN A 57 -12.29 -22.73 -2.34
C ASN A 57 -10.96 -23.46 -2.44
N TYR A 58 -10.98 -24.79 -2.19
CA TYR A 58 -9.79 -25.61 -2.11
C TYR A 58 -8.91 -25.62 -3.38
N ASP A 59 -9.51 -25.46 -4.56
CA ASP A 59 -8.82 -25.51 -5.85
C ASP A 59 -8.50 -24.13 -6.44
N ALA A 60 -8.95 -23.03 -5.79
CA ALA A 60 -8.68 -21.67 -6.25
C ALA A 60 -7.31 -21.18 -5.75
N LYS A 61 -6.70 -20.31 -6.54
CA LYS A 61 -5.49 -19.62 -6.10
C LYS A 61 -5.83 -18.62 -5.00
N SER A 62 -5.45 -18.93 -3.77
CA SER A 62 -5.53 -17.99 -2.65
C SER A 62 -4.68 -16.74 -2.88
N VAL A 63 -5.03 -15.66 -2.22
CA VAL A 63 -4.19 -14.47 -2.13
C VAL A 63 -3.80 -14.23 -0.68
N ARG A 64 -2.57 -13.77 -0.49
CA ARG A 64 -2.09 -13.23 0.76
C ARG A 64 -1.80 -11.76 0.55
N LEU A 65 -2.57 -10.93 1.19
CA LEU A 65 -2.45 -9.47 1.15
C LEU A 65 -1.49 -9.02 2.26
N ASP A 66 -0.55 -8.14 1.93
CA ASP A 66 0.45 -7.69 2.92
C ASP A 66 -0.20 -6.88 4.04
N VAL A 67 -1.02 -5.90 3.69
CA VAL A 67 -1.79 -5.09 4.65
C VAL A 67 -3.19 -4.84 4.09
N TYR A 68 -4.20 -5.40 4.73
CA TYR A 68 -5.60 -5.19 4.43
C TYR A 68 -6.23 -4.29 5.49
N VAL A 69 -6.90 -3.23 5.07
CA VAL A 69 -7.42 -2.18 5.95
C VAL A 69 -8.83 -1.81 5.54
N GLU A 70 -9.71 -1.59 6.51
CA GLU A 70 -11.04 -1.05 6.28
C GLU A 70 -11.27 0.22 7.12
N ASP A 71 -11.88 1.21 6.50
CA ASP A 71 -12.63 2.25 7.19
C ASP A 71 -14.14 2.04 6.99
N GLU A 72 -14.96 3.00 7.38
CA GLU A 72 -16.43 2.91 7.26
C GLU A 72 -16.88 2.63 5.82
N ASN A 73 -16.26 3.27 4.84
CA ASN A 73 -16.73 3.31 3.45
C ASN A 73 -15.79 2.64 2.45
N ARG A 74 -14.57 2.29 2.87
CA ARG A 74 -13.50 1.87 1.95
C ARG A 74 -12.72 0.69 2.46
N ILE A 75 -12.15 -0.04 1.50
CA ILE A 75 -11.17 -1.10 1.73
C ILE A 75 -9.88 -0.70 1.02
N TYR A 76 -8.76 -0.87 1.72
CA TYR A 76 -7.43 -0.61 1.19
C TYR A 76 -6.60 -1.88 1.28
N ASN A 77 -5.91 -2.21 0.21
CA ASN A 77 -4.84 -3.20 0.24
C ASN A 77 -3.52 -2.53 -0.10
N ILE A 78 -2.53 -2.62 0.77
CA ILE A 78 -1.21 -2.01 0.60
C ILE A 78 -0.17 -3.11 0.47
N GLU A 79 0.57 -3.10 -0.62
CA GLU A 79 1.55 -4.11 -1.01
C GLU A 79 2.94 -3.49 -1.17
N MET A 80 3.96 -4.05 -0.54
CA MET A 80 5.36 -3.69 -0.79
C MET A 80 5.95 -4.60 -1.88
N GLN A 81 6.59 -4.00 -2.90
CA GLN A 81 7.15 -4.74 -4.03
C GLN A 81 8.61 -4.35 -4.29
N VAL A 82 9.52 -5.24 -3.93
CA VAL A 82 10.96 -5.02 -4.13
C VAL A 82 11.43 -5.54 -5.50
N ILE A 83 10.80 -6.62 -6.00
CA ILE A 83 11.20 -7.29 -7.25
C ILE A 83 10.10 -7.16 -8.30
N ASN A 84 10.48 -6.71 -9.51
CA ASN A 84 9.57 -6.62 -10.64
C ASN A 84 9.36 -7.99 -11.32
N LYS A 85 8.24 -8.65 -11.00
CA LYS A 85 7.80 -9.90 -11.64
C LYS A 85 7.04 -9.69 -12.94
N LYS A 86 6.83 -8.43 -13.38
CA LYS A 86 6.09 -8.03 -14.59
C LYS A 86 4.64 -8.54 -14.66
N ASP A 87 4.02 -8.78 -13.52
CA ASP A 87 2.66 -9.31 -13.40
C ASP A 87 1.68 -8.38 -12.64
N LEU A 88 2.16 -7.24 -12.16
CA LEU A 88 1.43 -6.35 -11.25
C LEU A 88 0.06 -5.93 -11.78
N ALA A 89 -0.06 -5.62 -13.08
CA ALA A 89 -1.34 -5.23 -13.67
C ALA A 89 -2.41 -6.34 -13.56
N LYS A 90 -2.02 -7.61 -13.82
CA LYS A 90 -2.93 -8.75 -13.67
C LYS A 90 -3.16 -9.09 -12.20
N ARG A 91 -2.13 -8.97 -11.38
CA ARG A 91 -2.18 -9.24 -9.95
C ARG A 91 -3.08 -8.24 -9.24
N SER A 92 -3.00 -6.94 -9.57
CA SER A 92 -3.88 -5.93 -9.01
C SER A 92 -5.36 -6.18 -9.34
N ARG A 93 -5.66 -6.61 -10.59
CA ARG A 93 -7.02 -7.02 -10.97
C ARG A 93 -7.50 -8.22 -10.15
N TYR A 94 -6.63 -9.22 -9.98
CA TYR A 94 -6.98 -10.42 -9.21
C TYR A 94 -7.22 -10.11 -7.74
N TYR A 95 -6.35 -9.28 -7.13
CA TYR A 95 -6.51 -8.83 -5.74
C TYR A 95 -7.81 -8.06 -5.55
N GLN A 96 -8.15 -7.15 -6.48
CA GLN A 96 -9.42 -6.43 -6.47
C GLN A 96 -10.62 -7.38 -6.44
N SER A 97 -10.63 -8.37 -7.33
CA SER A 97 -11.72 -9.35 -7.39
C SER A 97 -11.84 -10.19 -6.12
N MET A 98 -10.72 -10.56 -5.50
CA MET A 98 -10.69 -11.30 -4.24
C MET A 98 -11.22 -10.46 -3.07
N ILE A 99 -10.87 -9.19 -3.02
CA ILE A 99 -11.37 -8.23 -2.04
C ILE A 99 -12.89 -8.11 -2.17
N ASP A 100 -13.40 -7.89 -3.38
CA ASP A 100 -14.82 -7.72 -3.63
C ASP A 100 -15.63 -9.00 -3.26
N LEU A 101 -15.10 -10.18 -3.60
CA LEU A 101 -15.70 -11.45 -3.20
C LEU A 101 -15.73 -11.67 -1.68
N ASN A 102 -14.76 -11.13 -0.95
CA ASN A 102 -14.71 -11.23 0.50
C ASN A 102 -15.55 -10.14 1.19
N ALA A 103 -15.88 -9.07 0.48
CA ALA A 103 -16.54 -7.88 1.03
C ALA A 103 -18.07 -7.92 0.96
N ILE A 104 -18.66 -8.86 0.19
CA ILE A 104 -20.10 -8.98 0.01
C ILE A 104 -20.57 -10.40 0.30
N GLU A 105 -21.66 -10.54 1.04
CA GLU A 105 -22.26 -11.83 1.36
C GLU A 105 -23.42 -12.18 0.43
N LYS A 106 -23.83 -13.47 0.44
CA LYS A 106 -24.97 -13.94 -0.34
C LYS A 106 -26.26 -13.24 0.12
N GLY A 107 -26.89 -12.51 -0.78
CA GLY A 107 -28.14 -11.81 -0.54
C GLY A 107 -27.98 -10.31 -0.34
N GLU A 108 -26.77 -9.83 -0.17
CA GLU A 108 -26.49 -8.40 -0.17
C GLU A 108 -26.57 -7.81 -1.58
N ILE A 109 -26.81 -6.51 -1.69
CA ILE A 109 -26.92 -5.82 -2.96
C ILE A 109 -25.59 -5.18 -3.35
N TYR A 110 -25.26 -5.19 -4.65
CA TYR A 110 -23.99 -4.63 -5.15
C TYR A 110 -23.76 -3.16 -4.81
N ARG A 111 -24.80 -2.41 -4.50
CA ARG A 111 -24.70 -1.01 -4.07
C ARG A 111 -23.98 -0.85 -2.72
N ASP A 112 -23.98 -1.90 -1.90
CA ASP A 112 -23.39 -1.92 -0.57
C ASP A 112 -21.90 -2.28 -0.61
N LEU A 113 -21.35 -2.64 -1.78
CA LEU A 113 -19.92 -2.82 -1.96
C LEU A 113 -19.19 -1.51 -1.64
N LYS A 114 -18.24 -1.60 -0.70
CA LYS A 114 -17.36 -0.50 -0.36
C LYS A 114 -16.45 -0.12 -1.52
N GLU A 115 -16.04 1.13 -1.60
CA GLU A 115 -14.92 1.52 -2.48
C GLU A 115 -13.68 0.70 -2.10
N SER A 116 -12.92 0.24 -3.09
CA SER A 116 -11.72 -0.56 -2.84
C SER A 116 -10.52 -0.07 -3.64
N ILE A 117 -9.39 0.08 -2.94
CA ILE A 117 -8.16 0.67 -3.47
C ILE A 117 -7.01 -0.30 -3.27
N VAL A 118 -6.42 -0.77 -4.37
CA VAL A 118 -5.23 -1.62 -4.34
C VAL A 118 -4.00 -0.77 -4.59
N ILE A 119 -3.10 -0.72 -3.61
CA ILE A 119 -1.92 0.14 -3.59
C ILE A 119 -0.67 -0.73 -3.63
N PHE A 120 0.21 -0.47 -4.60
CA PHE A 120 1.53 -1.07 -4.67
C PHE A 120 2.61 -0.01 -4.46
N ILE A 121 3.53 -0.25 -3.53
CA ILE A 121 4.72 0.56 -3.33
C ILE A 121 5.90 -0.21 -3.92
N CYS A 122 6.43 0.26 -5.05
CA CYS A 122 7.41 -0.48 -5.86
C CYS A 122 8.79 0.17 -5.76
N LYS A 123 9.83 -0.62 -5.42
CA LYS A 123 11.24 -0.20 -5.51
C LYS A 123 11.79 -0.25 -6.95
N PHE A 124 10.91 -0.11 -7.92
CA PHE A 124 11.19 -0.05 -9.35
C PHE A 124 10.06 0.68 -10.07
N ASP A 125 10.32 1.17 -11.27
CA ASP A 125 9.26 1.72 -12.12
C ASP A 125 8.41 0.56 -12.71
N PRO A 126 7.14 0.41 -12.31
CA PRO A 126 6.30 -0.70 -12.77
C PRO A 126 5.88 -0.61 -14.23
N PHE A 127 5.89 0.59 -14.84
CA PHE A 127 5.39 0.83 -16.20
C PHE A 127 6.41 1.44 -17.14
N GLY A 128 7.55 1.94 -16.63
CA GLY A 128 8.64 2.47 -17.45
C GLY A 128 8.43 3.91 -17.95
N GLU A 129 7.42 4.63 -17.40
CA GLU A 129 7.10 6.00 -17.81
C GLU A 129 7.77 7.06 -16.91
N GLY A 130 8.50 6.62 -15.91
CA GLY A 130 9.25 7.51 -15.01
C GLY A 130 8.38 8.43 -14.14
N LEU A 131 7.13 8.05 -13.83
CA LEU A 131 6.31 8.79 -12.87
C LEU A 131 6.54 8.28 -11.45
N SER A 132 6.38 9.14 -10.46
CA SER A 132 6.42 8.75 -9.03
C SER A 132 5.16 7.99 -8.60
N LYS A 133 4.03 8.29 -9.28
CA LYS A 133 2.72 7.71 -8.99
C LYS A 133 1.95 7.44 -10.27
N TYR A 134 1.30 6.29 -10.33
CA TYR A 134 0.37 5.90 -11.38
C TYR A 134 -0.97 5.54 -10.75
N THR A 135 -2.04 6.18 -11.18
CA THR A 135 -3.41 5.88 -10.74
C THR A 135 -4.23 5.40 -11.92
N PHE A 136 -4.88 4.26 -11.76
CA PHE A 136 -5.74 3.67 -12.77
C PHE A 136 -7.17 3.57 -12.25
N GLU A 137 -8.09 4.09 -13.06
CA GLU A 137 -9.54 4.01 -12.90
C GLU A 137 -10.17 3.58 -14.22
N ASN A 138 -11.40 3.12 -14.19
CA ASN A 138 -12.11 2.71 -15.38
C ASN A 138 -12.70 3.93 -16.12
N ILE A 139 -12.27 4.14 -17.35
CA ILE A 139 -12.66 5.28 -18.21
C ILE A 139 -13.34 4.74 -19.47
N CYS A 140 -14.39 5.44 -19.94
CA CYS A 140 -15.04 5.16 -21.20
C CYS A 140 -14.08 5.42 -22.39
N ASN A 141 -13.96 4.48 -23.30
CA ASN A 141 -13.10 4.63 -24.47
C ASN A 141 -13.59 5.71 -25.45
N GLU A 142 -14.87 5.86 -25.57
CA GLU A 142 -15.54 6.79 -26.46
C GLU A 142 -15.58 8.22 -25.90
N ASN A 143 -15.53 8.36 -24.57
CA ASN A 143 -15.47 9.65 -23.88
C ASN A 143 -14.50 9.58 -22.70
N LYS A 144 -13.32 10.16 -22.86
CA LYS A 144 -12.23 10.11 -21.85
C LYS A 144 -12.51 10.93 -20.59
N GLU A 145 -13.54 11.75 -20.57
CA GLU A 145 -13.99 12.50 -19.38
C GLU A 145 -15.03 11.71 -18.55
N LEU A 146 -15.55 10.60 -19.11
CA LEU A 146 -16.55 9.76 -18.46
C LEU A 146 -15.89 8.62 -17.71
N TYR A 147 -15.87 8.68 -16.39
CA TYR A 147 -15.43 7.60 -15.49
C TYR A 147 -16.59 6.66 -15.20
N LEU A 148 -16.30 5.35 -15.07
CA LEU A 148 -17.30 4.34 -14.71
C LEU A 148 -17.85 4.54 -13.28
N LYS A 149 -17.02 5.09 -12.38
CA LYS A 149 -17.37 5.37 -10.97
C LYS A 149 -17.82 4.12 -10.22
N ASP A 150 -17.16 3.00 -10.48
CA ASP A 150 -17.43 1.71 -9.83
C ASP A 150 -16.80 1.59 -8.43
N GLY A 151 -16.19 2.66 -7.92
CA GLY A 151 -15.55 2.68 -6.60
C GLY A 151 -14.22 1.93 -6.53
N THR A 152 -13.66 1.50 -7.68
CA THR A 152 -12.38 0.80 -7.69
C THR A 152 -11.25 1.67 -8.23
N SER A 153 -10.08 1.59 -7.59
CA SER A 153 -8.85 2.19 -8.14
C SER A 153 -7.61 1.35 -7.83
N LYS A 154 -6.59 1.52 -8.67
CA LYS A 154 -5.30 0.87 -8.50
C LYS A 154 -4.22 1.94 -8.53
N VAL A 155 -3.42 2.00 -7.47
CA VAL A 155 -2.39 3.02 -7.30
C VAL A 155 -1.03 2.35 -7.19
N PHE A 156 -0.08 2.78 -8.02
CA PHE A 156 1.29 2.26 -7.99
C PHE A 156 2.23 3.42 -7.72
N PHE A 157 3.03 3.29 -6.67
CA PHE A 157 4.10 4.22 -6.37
C PHE A 157 5.43 3.64 -6.86
N ASN A 158 6.24 4.49 -7.48
CA ASN A 158 7.58 4.20 -7.94
C ASN A 158 8.57 4.95 -7.05
N THR A 159 9.23 4.23 -6.13
CA THR A 159 10.18 4.87 -5.21
C THR A 159 11.44 5.37 -5.92
N LYS A 160 11.81 4.83 -7.09
CA LYS A 160 12.97 5.30 -7.87
C LYS A 160 12.82 6.76 -8.29
N ASP A 161 11.62 7.16 -8.66
CA ASP A 161 11.32 8.52 -9.11
C ASP A 161 10.65 9.38 -8.01
N TYR A 162 10.88 9.07 -6.72
CA TYR A 162 10.30 9.77 -5.58
C TYR A 162 10.46 11.31 -5.65
N TYR A 163 11.57 11.79 -6.24
CA TYR A 163 11.87 13.21 -6.37
C TYR A 163 10.92 13.97 -7.31
N LYS A 164 10.14 13.26 -8.11
CA LYS A 164 9.09 13.83 -8.97
C LYS A 164 7.75 13.95 -8.26
N GLU A 165 7.61 13.40 -7.05
CA GLU A 165 6.37 13.53 -6.29
C GLU A 165 6.15 14.98 -5.86
N SER A 166 4.94 15.50 -6.14
CA SER A 166 4.57 16.89 -5.89
C SER A 166 4.25 17.18 -4.43
N LYS A 167 3.78 16.17 -3.70
CA LYS A 167 3.43 16.28 -2.28
C LYS A 167 4.64 15.94 -1.43
N GLU A 168 5.09 16.91 -0.62
CA GLU A 168 6.34 16.79 0.13
C GLU A 168 6.33 15.60 1.10
N ASP A 169 5.22 15.34 1.82
CA ASP A 169 5.13 14.22 2.74
C ASP A 169 5.18 12.85 2.02
N ALA A 170 4.50 12.72 0.88
CA ALA A 170 4.56 11.51 0.06
C ALA A 170 5.97 11.31 -0.52
N LYS A 171 6.60 12.39 -1.00
CA LYS A 171 7.98 12.37 -1.48
C LYS A 171 8.95 11.90 -0.40
N LEU A 172 8.86 12.45 0.82
CA LEU A 172 9.69 12.05 1.95
C LEU A 172 9.48 10.58 2.33
N PHE A 173 8.23 10.10 2.31
CA PHE A 173 7.91 8.71 2.59
C PHE A 173 8.51 7.77 1.53
N LEU A 174 8.36 8.09 0.24
CA LEU A 174 8.95 7.30 -0.85
C LEU A 174 10.49 7.34 -0.83
N GLU A 175 11.08 8.49 -0.54
CA GLU A 175 12.54 8.65 -0.35
C GLU A 175 13.06 7.77 0.77
N TYR A 176 12.33 7.73 1.89
CA TYR A 176 12.66 6.88 3.03
C TYR A 176 12.71 5.41 2.67
N ILE A 177 11.71 4.92 1.91
CA ILE A 177 11.68 3.53 1.43
C ILE A 177 12.81 3.27 0.42
N GLU A 178 13.03 4.19 -0.53
CA GLU A 178 14.03 3.99 -1.59
C GLU A 178 15.45 3.95 -1.04
N LYS A 179 15.78 4.86 -0.13
CA LYS A 179 17.14 4.98 0.44
C LYS A 179 17.41 4.01 1.59
N GLU A 180 16.41 3.19 1.96
CA GLU A 180 16.56 2.23 3.06
C GLU A 180 17.13 2.88 4.33
N ILE A 181 16.58 4.04 4.70
CA ILE A 181 17.05 4.81 5.83
C ILE A 181 16.78 4.03 7.11
N THR A 182 17.81 3.77 7.89
CA THR A 182 17.71 3.14 9.21
C THR A 182 17.75 4.21 10.32
N SER A 183 17.42 3.81 11.56
CA SER A 183 17.40 4.70 12.73
C SER A 183 18.75 5.43 13.00
N GLU A 184 19.85 4.86 12.53
CA GLU A 184 21.18 5.46 12.66
C GLU A 184 21.42 6.62 11.70
N ASN A 185 20.73 6.66 10.57
CA ASN A 185 20.84 7.75 9.62
C ASN A 185 20.05 8.98 10.10
N ASN A 186 20.72 9.97 10.64
CA ASN A 186 20.21 11.22 11.24
C ASN A 186 19.28 12.09 10.34
N PHE A 187 18.85 11.59 9.21
CA PHE A 187 17.99 12.30 8.26
C PHE A 187 16.60 12.63 8.85
N VAL A 188 16.05 11.72 9.64
CA VAL A 188 14.68 11.82 10.19
C VAL A 188 14.56 12.84 11.31
N LYS A 189 15.63 13.14 12.04
CA LYS A 189 15.59 14.16 13.10
C LYS A 189 15.38 15.59 12.58
N LYS A 190 15.55 15.83 11.28
CA LYS A 190 15.47 17.18 10.69
C LYS A 190 14.15 17.51 9.98
N LYS A 191 13.35 16.50 9.57
CA LYS A 191 12.11 16.72 8.80
C LYS A 191 11.02 15.72 9.23
N SER A 192 10.51 15.87 10.45
CA SER A 192 9.46 14.97 10.94
C SER A 192 8.09 15.33 10.35
N SER A 193 7.64 14.61 9.31
CA SER A 193 6.22 14.29 9.26
C SER A 193 5.91 13.32 10.40
N GLY A 194 4.75 13.42 11.05
CA GLY A 194 4.41 12.61 12.22
C GLY A 194 4.54 11.10 11.99
N VAL A 195 4.25 10.61 10.78
CA VAL A 195 4.33 9.20 10.36
C VAL A 195 5.76 8.68 10.39
N ILE A 196 6.72 9.38 9.79
CA ILE A 196 8.11 8.94 9.74
C ILE A 196 8.70 8.85 11.14
N SER A 197 8.41 9.83 12.01
CA SER A 197 8.92 9.84 13.39
C SER A 197 8.31 8.73 14.26
N LYS A 198 7.07 8.30 13.99
CA LYS A 198 6.40 7.19 14.70
C LYS A 198 6.93 5.84 14.23
N THR A 199 7.22 5.67 12.94
CA THR A 199 7.78 4.45 12.36
C THR A 199 9.07 4.00 13.06
N PHE A 200 9.93 4.96 13.47
CA PHE A 200 11.18 4.66 14.18
C PHE A 200 11.03 4.18 15.63
N LYS A 201 9.88 4.33 16.26
CA LYS A 201 9.66 3.80 17.62
C LYS A 201 9.43 2.30 17.64
N TYR A 202 9.22 1.68 16.50
CA TYR A 202 8.89 0.26 16.35
C TYR A 202 9.95 -0.55 15.59
N SER A 203 11.01 0.09 15.09
CA SER A 203 12.23 -0.53 14.53
C SER A 203 13.42 -0.42 15.54
#